data_a0fdb73909c692e7d2ecccf8316b387a
#
_entry.id   a0fdb73909c692e7d2ecccf8316b387a
#
_cell.length_a   1.000
_cell.length_b   1.000
_cell.length_c   1.000
_cell.angle_alpha   90.00
_cell.angle_beta   90.00
_cell.angle_gamma   90.00
#
_symmetry.space_group_name_H-M   'P 1'
#
loop_
_entity.id
_entity.type
_entity.pdbx_description
1 polymer ?
#
loop_
_entity_poly.entity_id
_entity_poly.type
_entity_poly.pdbx_seq_one_letter_code
_entity_poly.pdbx_strand_id
1 'polypeptide(L)'
;SSSFCQDITLAVGESRVEFRTEIDWHELHRLLKVSFPTILYGEYGINEMQFGYVERPMHRSRAYEKERFEVCNHRYSAVCDGGNGFAVLNDCKYGISMEDGALELTLLRAGACPDMQADNRIHTFTYGAAAWNGSFQESDVVKQGYEINVPPLVINGITDTFSLADTGSDHIVIEAVKLAEDGSGDLIFRLYECKKRIDSTAVKINLPVKAAWLCDMLENKEEEVSVTDGAVIMDFRAFEIKTVRIELK
;
A
#
# COMPACT_ATOMS: atom_id res chain seq x y z
N SER A 1 -12.98 28.97 -15.07
CA SER A 1 -11.63 28.85 -14.48
C SER A 1 -11.67 27.81 -13.39
N SER A 2 -10.64 27.00 -13.31
CA SER A 2 -10.47 26.01 -12.24
C SER A 2 -9.93 26.66 -10.97
N SER A 3 -10.20 26.07 -9.80
CA SER A 3 -9.61 26.46 -8.51
C SER A 3 -8.94 25.27 -7.85
N PHE A 4 -7.93 25.55 -7.03
CA PHE A 4 -7.12 24.59 -6.32
C PHE A 4 -6.95 25.02 -4.86
N CYS A 5 -7.31 24.15 -3.94
CA CYS A 5 -7.12 24.34 -2.52
C CYS A 5 -6.38 23.12 -1.94
N GLN A 6 -5.40 23.35 -1.08
CA GLN A 6 -4.60 22.28 -0.53
C GLN A 6 -4.18 22.57 0.92
N ASP A 7 -4.44 21.61 1.79
CA ASP A 7 -3.93 21.59 3.15
C ASP A 7 -2.68 20.71 3.19
N ILE A 8 -1.57 21.27 3.66
CA ILE A 8 -0.29 20.55 3.81
C ILE A 8 -0.07 20.27 5.29
N THR A 9 0.05 19.00 5.64
CA THR A 9 0.16 18.56 7.02
C THR A 9 1.41 17.69 7.22
N LEU A 10 2.16 17.98 8.28
CA LEU A 10 3.19 17.12 8.85
C LEU A 10 2.84 16.86 10.30
N ALA A 11 2.43 15.63 10.62
CA ALA A 11 2.11 15.27 11.99
C ALA A 11 3.38 15.10 12.84
N VAL A 12 3.25 15.37 14.13
CA VAL A 12 4.39 15.23 15.06
C VAL A 12 4.83 13.78 15.15
N GLY A 13 6.12 13.53 14.88
CA GLY A 13 6.71 12.18 14.89
C GLY A 13 6.59 11.40 13.59
N GLU A 14 5.91 11.96 12.57
CA GLU A 14 5.78 11.35 11.26
C GLU A 14 6.88 11.82 10.30
N SER A 15 7.28 10.93 9.40
CA SER A 15 8.21 11.23 8.30
C SER A 15 7.50 11.52 6.97
N ARG A 16 6.17 11.51 6.97
CA ARG A 16 5.29 11.71 5.82
C ARG A 16 4.65 13.11 5.86
N VAL A 17 4.78 13.85 4.76
CA VAL A 17 3.99 15.06 4.51
C VAL A 17 2.76 14.68 3.72
N GLU A 18 1.58 15.07 4.16
CA GLU A 18 0.31 14.84 3.47
C GLU A 18 -0.20 16.11 2.81
N PHE A 19 -0.80 15.94 1.64
CA PHE A 19 -1.39 16.97 0.80
C PHE A 19 -2.86 16.63 0.57
N ARG A 20 -3.75 17.11 1.43
CA ARG A 20 -5.19 17.00 1.22
C ARG A 20 -5.64 18.06 0.24
N THR A 21 -6.13 17.62 -0.90
CA THR A 21 -6.32 18.48 -2.06
C THR A 21 -7.78 18.48 -2.49
N GLU A 22 -8.33 19.66 -2.75
CA GLU A 22 -9.61 19.88 -3.40
C GLU A 22 -9.40 20.70 -4.68
N ILE A 23 -9.92 20.23 -5.79
CA ILE A 23 -9.81 20.88 -7.09
C ILE A 23 -11.20 20.99 -7.70
N ASP A 24 -11.67 22.21 -7.97
CA ASP A 24 -12.81 22.47 -8.85
C ASP A 24 -12.27 22.62 -10.27
N TRP A 25 -12.40 21.54 -11.09
CA TRP A 25 -11.74 21.41 -12.38
C TRP A 25 -12.68 21.75 -13.54
N HIS A 26 -12.25 22.68 -14.40
CA HIS A 26 -12.99 23.16 -15.57
C HIS A 26 -12.11 23.30 -16.81
N GLU A 27 -11.16 22.39 -16.99
CA GLU A 27 -10.24 22.41 -18.12
C GLU A 27 -10.53 21.26 -19.09
N LEU A 28 -10.16 21.44 -20.35
CA LEU A 28 -10.25 20.42 -21.39
C LEU A 28 -8.88 20.14 -21.98
N HIS A 29 -8.60 18.88 -22.30
CA HIS A 29 -7.33 18.45 -22.90
C HIS A 29 -6.10 18.87 -22.09
N ARG A 30 -6.20 18.83 -20.76
CA ARG A 30 -5.12 19.17 -19.83
C ARG A 30 -4.81 17.96 -18.94
N LEU A 31 -3.52 17.72 -18.74
CA LEU A 31 -3.00 16.76 -17.78
C LEU A 31 -2.47 17.54 -16.58
N LEU A 32 -3.01 17.27 -15.39
CA LEU A 32 -2.52 17.83 -14.15
C LEU A 32 -1.70 16.78 -13.43
N LYS A 33 -0.46 17.10 -13.11
CA LYS A 33 0.46 16.27 -12.34
C LYS A 33 1.04 17.06 -11.18
N VAL A 34 1.42 16.35 -10.12
CA VAL A 34 2.35 16.85 -9.11
C VAL A 34 3.70 16.19 -9.32
N SER A 35 4.76 17.00 -9.32
CA SER A 35 6.14 16.53 -9.52
C SER A 35 6.94 16.67 -8.24
N PHE A 36 7.65 15.61 -7.88
CA PHE A 36 8.61 15.56 -6.78
C PHE A 36 10.00 15.25 -7.35
N PRO A 37 10.76 16.28 -7.73
CA PRO A 37 12.13 16.09 -8.17
C PRO A 37 13.02 15.67 -6.99
N THR A 38 13.85 14.66 -7.20
CA THR A 38 14.79 14.15 -6.21
C THR A 38 16.21 14.15 -6.75
N ILE A 39 17.20 14.04 -5.88
CA ILE A 39 18.62 13.84 -6.24
C ILE A 39 19.00 12.34 -6.20
N LEU A 40 18.02 11.46 -5.91
CA LEU A 40 18.27 10.03 -5.80
C LEU A 40 18.50 9.42 -7.19
N TYR A 41 19.54 8.61 -7.30
CA TYR A 41 19.84 7.85 -8.49
C TYR A 41 19.49 6.38 -8.28
N GLY A 42 18.28 6.01 -8.68
CA GLY A 42 17.81 4.63 -8.68
C GLY A 42 17.73 4.08 -10.09
N GLU A 43 18.23 2.87 -10.33
CA GLU A 43 18.07 2.18 -11.60
C GLU A 43 16.61 1.76 -11.85
N TYR A 44 15.92 1.44 -10.77
CA TYR A 44 14.53 0.97 -10.77
C TYR A 44 13.67 1.80 -9.85
N GLY A 45 12.47 2.12 -10.31
CA GLY A 45 11.38 2.60 -9.49
C GLY A 45 10.54 1.44 -8.98
N ILE A 46 10.14 1.51 -7.72
CA ILE A 46 9.25 0.57 -7.04
C ILE A 46 7.83 1.10 -7.18
N ASN A 47 6.94 0.30 -7.78
CA ASN A 47 5.53 0.65 -7.88
C ASN A 47 4.70 -0.43 -7.22
N GLU A 48 3.89 -0.06 -6.25
CA GLU A 48 3.02 -1.00 -5.58
C GLU A 48 2.01 -1.62 -6.54
N MET A 49 1.82 -2.91 -6.37
CA MET A 49 0.76 -3.72 -6.96
C MET A 49 0.08 -4.51 -5.84
N GLN A 50 -1.02 -5.20 -6.14
CA GLN A 50 -1.69 -6.05 -5.18
C GLN A 50 -0.72 -7.09 -4.60
N PHE A 51 -0.66 -7.16 -3.26
CA PHE A 51 0.17 -8.10 -2.49
C PHE A 51 1.69 -7.96 -2.72
N GLY A 52 2.17 -6.76 -3.05
CA GLY A 52 3.60 -6.53 -3.23
C GLY A 52 3.89 -5.33 -4.11
N TYR A 53 4.97 -5.41 -4.87
CA TYR A 53 5.37 -4.36 -5.80
C TYR A 53 6.10 -4.92 -7.02
N VAL A 54 6.21 -4.11 -8.05
CA VAL A 54 7.07 -4.37 -9.20
C VAL A 54 8.16 -3.31 -9.31
N GLU A 55 9.33 -3.74 -9.73
CA GLU A 55 10.45 -2.86 -10.05
C GLU A 55 10.41 -2.56 -11.56
N ARG A 56 10.44 -1.27 -11.91
CA ARG A 56 10.44 -0.82 -13.31
C ARG A 56 11.65 0.06 -13.57
N PRO A 57 12.34 -0.10 -14.72
CA PRO A 57 13.46 0.79 -15.07
C PRO A 57 13.01 2.25 -15.09
N MET A 58 13.84 3.13 -14.50
CA MET A 58 13.64 4.58 -14.52
C MET A 58 14.32 5.25 -15.73
N HIS A 59 15.04 4.47 -16.53
CA HIS A 59 15.67 4.92 -17.79
C HIS A 59 14.85 4.47 -19.00
N ARG A 60 15.00 5.17 -20.12
CA ARG A 60 14.31 4.87 -21.40
C ARG A 60 15.30 4.50 -22.49
N SER A 61 16.13 3.49 -22.24
CA SER A 61 17.17 3.06 -23.17
C SER A 61 16.64 2.25 -24.35
N ARG A 62 15.52 1.54 -24.16
CA ARG A 62 14.91 0.68 -25.17
C ARG A 62 13.63 1.28 -25.74
N ALA A 63 13.26 0.91 -26.97
CA ALA A 63 12.08 1.46 -27.63
C ALA A 63 10.80 1.27 -26.81
N TYR A 64 10.57 0.08 -26.24
CA TYR A 64 9.38 -0.19 -25.43
C TYR A 64 9.37 0.54 -24.09
N GLU A 65 10.54 0.95 -23.55
CA GLU A 65 10.62 1.75 -22.33
C GLU A 65 10.15 3.18 -22.58
N LYS A 66 10.39 3.70 -23.79
CA LYS A 66 9.89 5.02 -24.21
C LYS A 66 8.38 5.08 -24.31
N GLU A 67 7.74 3.95 -24.64
CA GLU A 67 6.27 3.83 -24.70
C GLU A 67 5.65 3.79 -23.29
N ARG A 68 6.42 3.47 -22.25
CA ARG A 68 5.98 3.37 -20.86
C ARG A 68 6.27 4.66 -20.09
N PHE A 69 5.89 5.79 -20.65
CA PHE A 69 6.10 7.10 -20.03
C PHE A 69 5.25 7.32 -18.77
N GLU A 70 4.19 6.54 -18.59
CA GLU A 70 3.36 6.52 -17.40
C GLU A 70 2.97 5.09 -17.07
N VAL A 71 3.06 4.72 -15.81
CA VAL A 71 2.81 3.36 -15.32
C VAL A 71 1.78 3.37 -14.20
N CYS A 72 1.15 2.20 -13.98
CA CYS A 72 0.22 2.02 -12.88
C CYS A 72 0.99 1.84 -11.57
N ASN A 73 0.49 2.50 -10.54
CA ASN A 73 0.82 2.26 -9.13
C ASN A 73 -0.48 2.15 -8.34
N HIS A 74 -0.38 1.78 -7.07
CA HIS A 74 -1.50 1.84 -6.13
C HIS A 74 -1.19 2.81 -5.00
N ARG A 75 -1.02 2.34 -3.77
CA ARG A 75 -0.84 3.19 -2.59
C ARG A 75 0.47 3.97 -2.56
N TYR A 76 1.51 3.45 -3.23
CA TYR A 76 2.81 4.13 -3.28
C TYR A 76 3.63 3.84 -4.54
N SER A 77 4.54 4.76 -4.81
CA SER A 77 5.70 4.55 -5.69
C SER A 77 6.93 5.13 -5.04
N ALA A 78 8.06 4.44 -5.17
CA ALA A 78 9.29 4.79 -4.47
C ALA A 78 10.54 4.66 -5.33
N VAL A 79 11.58 5.38 -4.97
CA VAL A 79 12.94 5.28 -5.50
C VAL A 79 13.93 5.18 -4.35
N CYS A 80 14.95 4.33 -4.50
CA CYS A 80 16.07 4.20 -3.55
C CYS A 80 17.40 4.20 -4.29
N ASP A 81 18.42 4.81 -3.69
CA ASP A 81 19.80 4.78 -4.17
C ASP A 81 20.73 3.88 -3.34
N GLY A 82 20.12 3.09 -2.43
CA GLY A 82 20.82 2.19 -1.50
C GLY A 82 21.20 2.83 -0.16
N GLY A 83 21.19 4.14 -0.05
CA GLY A 83 21.45 4.87 1.21
C GLY A 83 20.27 5.71 1.67
N ASN A 84 19.44 6.13 0.73
CA ASN A 84 18.28 6.96 0.98
C ASN A 84 17.13 6.52 0.07
N GLY A 85 15.92 6.82 0.48
CA GLY A 85 14.74 6.57 -0.32
C GLY A 85 13.73 7.71 -0.24
N PHE A 86 12.91 7.80 -1.28
CA PHE A 86 11.81 8.74 -1.38
C PHE A 86 10.60 8.04 -1.99
N ALA A 87 9.42 8.30 -1.47
CA ALA A 87 8.16 7.76 -1.97
C ALA A 87 7.09 8.83 -2.13
N VAL A 88 6.27 8.64 -3.15
CA VAL A 88 4.98 9.30 -3.31
C VAL A 88 3.90 8.30 -2.95
N LEU A 89 2.98 8.72 -2.06
CA LEU A 89 1.86 7.94 -1.58
C LEU A 89 0.56 8.57 -2.09
N ASN A 90 -0.51 7.78 -2.23
CA ASN A 90 -1.80 8.34 -2.65
C ASN A 90 -2.97 7.43 -2.24
N ASP A 91 -4.19 8.00 -2.25
CA ASP A 91 -5.43 7.30 -1.93
C ASP A 91 -6.22 6.82 -3.17
N CYS A 92 -6.04 7.42 -4.34
CA CYS A 92 -6.86 7.11 -5.51
C CYS A 92 -6.25 7.52 -6.87
N LYS A 93 -4.98 7.90 -6.93
CA LYS A 93 -4.30 8.36 -8.15
C LYS A 93 -3.29 7.32 -8.62
N TYR A 94 -3.64 6.55 -9.65
CA TYR A 94 -2.91 5.34 -10.03
C TYR A 94 -1.99 5.47 -11.24
N GLY A 95 -1.80 6.67 -11.76
CA GLY A 95 -0.87 6.97 -12.83
C GLY A 95 0.35 7.72 -12.35
N ILE A 96 1.55 7.21 -12.61
CA ILE A 96 2.81 7.85 -12.24
C ILE A 96 3.85 7.73 -13.34
N SER A 97 4.63 8.77 -13.55
CA SER A 97 5.88 8.71 -14.32
C SER A 97 7.07 8.86 -13.38
N MET A 98 8.12 8.10 -13.65
CA MET A 98 9.36 8.09 -12.89
C MET A 98 10.52 8.18 -13.87
N GLU A 99 11.07 9.38 -14.05
CA GLU A 99 12.13 9.65 -15.03
C GLU A 99 12.98 10.82 -14.55
N ASP A 100 14.25 10.82 -14.90
CA ASP A 100 15.21 11.91 -14.63
C ASP A 100 15.24 12.36 -13.15
N GLY A 101 15.08 11.42 -12.24
CA GLY A 101 15.08 11.69 -10.79
C GLY A 101 13.80 12.33 -10.26
N ALA A 102 12.73 12.41 -11.03
CA ALA A 102 11.44 12.92 -10.58
C ALA A 102 10.38 11.81 -10.48
N LEU A 103 9.54 11.88 -9.46
CA LEU A 103 8.30 11.10 -9.34
C LEU A 103 7.13 12.05 -9.62
N GLU A 104 6.36 11.77 -10.66
CA GLU A 104 5.26 12.63 -11.11
C GLU A 104 3.93 11.89 -11.07
N LEU A 105 3.13 12.14 -10.05
CA LEU A 105 1.81 11.56 -9.88
C LEU A 105 0.78 12.31 -10.74
N THR A 106 0.02 11.59 -11.55
CA THR A 106 -1.08 12.15 -12.34
C THR A 106 -2.31 12.32 -11.48
N LEU A 107 -2.79 13.56 -11.36
CA LEU A 107 -3.94 13.92 -10.55
C LEU A 107 -5.23 13.92 -11.36
N LEU A 108 -5.27 14.61 -12.52
CA LEU A 108 -6.41 14.70 -13.41
C LEU A 108 -5.98 14.70 -14.86
N ARG A 109 -6.82 14.17 -15.75
CA ARG A 109 -6.48 14.02 -17.17
C ARG A 109 -7.32 14.86 -18.13
N ALA A 110 -8.51 15.29 -17.76
CA ALA A 110 -9.43 16.05 -18.58
C ALA A 110 -9.63 15.49 -20.02
N GLY A 111 -9.86 14.17 -20.10
CA GLY A 111 -10.16 13.50 -21.37
C GLY A 111 -11.51 13.97 -21.94
N ALA A 112 -11.64 13.96 -23.28
CA ALA A 112 -12.85 14.38 -23.97
C ALA A 112 -13.55 13.24 -24.74
N CYS A 113 -13.14 12.01 -24.56
CA CYS A 113 -13.76 10.85 -25.18
C CYS A 113 -13.63 9.61 -24.27
N PRO A 114 -14.70 8.82 -24.05
CA PRO A 114 -16.06 8.98 -24.59
C PRO A 114 -16.89 10.09 -23.94
N ASP A 115 -16.56 10.51 -22.73
CA ASP A 115 -17.22 11.61 -22.04
C ASP A 115 -16.46 12.92 -22.29
N MET A 116 -17.14 13.89 -22.89
CA MET A 116 -16.54 15.19 -23.21
C MET A 116 -16.29 16.08 -21.98
N GLN A 117 -16.79 15.69 -20.81
CA GLN A 117 -16.61 16.42 -19.55
C GLN A 117 -16.13 15.52 -18.42
N ALA A 118 -15.38 14.48 -18.75
CA ALA A 118 -15.02 13.38 -17.86
C ALA A 118 -14.53 13.83 -16.46
N ASP A 119 -13.67 14.83 -16.38
CA ASP A 119 -13.09 15.32 -15.11
C ASP A 119 -13.62 16.69 -14.67
N ASN A 120 -14.58 17.28 -15.40
CA ASN A 120 -15.12 18.62 -15.08
C ASN A 120 -16.06 18.56 -13.87
N ARG A 121 -15.50 18.59 -12.67
CA ARG A 121 -16.19 18.54 -11.38
C ARG A 121 -15.24 18.86 -10.23
N ILE A 122 -15.77 18.86 -9.01
CA ILE A 122 -14.96 18.92 -7.79
C ILE A 122 -14.36 17.55 -7.51
N HIS A 123 -13.05 17.52 -7.27
CA HIS A 123 -12.27 16.34 -6.88
C HIS A 123 -11.65 16.58 -5.52
N THR A 124 -11.77 15.60 -4.63
CA THR A 124 -11.09 15.60 -3.32
C THR A 124 -10.28 14.32 -3.20
N PHE A 125 -9.00 14.45 -2.86
CA PHE A 125 -8.08 13.33 -2.70
C PHE A 125 -6.89 13.72 -1.82
N THR A 126 -6.19 12.70 -1.33
CA THR A 126 -4.96 12.89 -0.53
C THR A 126 -3.80 12.17 -1.20
N TYR A 127 -2.67 12.84 -1.26
CA TYR A 127 -1.40 12.20 -1.57
C TYR A 127 -0.35 12.62 -0.55
N GLY A 128 0.77 11.92 -0.51
CA GLY A 128 1.83 12.19 0.45
C GLY A 128 3.21 12.04 -0.15
N ALA A 129 4.19 12.56 0.55
CA ALA A 129 5.61 12.40 0.26
C ALA A 129 6.31 11.94 1.54
N ALA A 130 7.13 10.89 1.42
CA ALA A 130 7.90 10.34 2.52
C ALA A 130 9.35 10.13 2.12
N ALA A 131 10.28 10.37 3.04
CA ALA A 131 11.70 10.13 2.84
C ALA A 131 12.26 9.33 4.01
N TRP A 132 13.24 8.48 3.75
CA TRP A 132 13.89 7.66 4.77
C TRP A 132 15.36 7.42 4.44
N ASN A 133 16.13 6.97 5.43
CA ASN A 133 17.49 6.47 5.24
C ASN A 133 17.46 4.94 5.17
N GLY A 134 18.33 4.35 4.34
CA GLY A 134 18.44 2.91 4.16
C GLY A 134 17.69 2.39 2.93
N SER A 135 17.54 1.07 2.86
CA SER A 135 16.86 0.37 1.78
C SER A 135 15.34 0.52 1.85
N PHE A 136 14.64 0.15 0.77
CA PHE A 136 13.17 0.08 0.77
C PHE A 136 12.65 -0.91 1.82
N GLN A 137 13.35 -2.01 2.05
CA GLN A 137 12.98 -3.03 3.04
C GLN A 137 12.98 -2.50 4.48
N GLU A 138 13.75 -1.45 4.75
CA GLU A 138 13.84 -0.80 6.08
C GLU A 138 12.86 0.37 6.22
N SER A 139 12.14 0.72 5.16
CA SER A 139 11.21 1.85 5.18
C SER A 139 9.85 1.48 5.76
N ASP A 140 9.12 2.51 6.22
CA ASP A 140 7.71 2.40 6.63
C ASP A 140 6.72 2.69 5.49
N VAL A 141 7.18 2.74 4.24
CA VAL A 141 6.37 3.17 3.08
C VAL A 141 5.11 2.32 2.91
N VAL A 142 5.20 1.00 3.08
CA VAL A 142 4.05 0.10 2.99
C VAL A 142 3.00 0.46 4.05
N LYS A 143 3.43 0.60 5.31
CA LYS A 143 2.56 0.99 6.43
C LYS A 143 1.92 2.34 6.19
N GLN A 144 2.72 3.35 5.79
CA GLN A 144 2.23 4.69 5.49
C GLN A 144 1.23 4.71 4.33
N GLY A 145 1.43 3.87 3.31
CA GLY A 145 0.48 3.66 2.22
C GLY A 145 -0.86 3.11 2.72
N TYR A 146 -0.86 2.17 3.65
CA TYR A 146 -2.07 1.69 4.31
C TYR A 146 -2.76 2.78 5.13
N GLU A 147 -2.03 3.55 5.92
CA GLU A 147 -2.58 4.59 6.79
C GLU A 147 -3.33 5.68 6.01
N ILE A 148 -2.85 6.08 4.83
CA ILE A 148 -3.57 7.03 3.96
C ILE A 148 -4.87 6.41 3.42
N ASN A 149 -4.86 5.09 3.11
CA ASN A 149 -5.97 4.43 2.43
C ASN A 149 -7.01 3.81 3.38
N VAL A 150 -6.63 3.53 4.62
CA VAL A 150 -7.47 2.92 5.64
C VAL A 150 -7.47 3.80 6.89
N PRO A 151 -8.19 4.92 6.86
CA PRO A 151 -8.25 5.83 8.01
C PRO A 151 -8.92 5.13 9.20
N PRO A 152 -8.52 5.46 10.44
CA PRO A 152 -9.11 4.88 11.64
C PRO A 152 -10.59 5.24 11.77
N LEU A 153 -11.41 4.25 12.14
CA LEU A 153 -12.81 4.48 12.49
C LEU A 153 -12.90 5.00 13.92
N VAL A 154 -13.45 6.19 14.10
CA VAL A 154 -13.65 6.80 15.41
C VAL A 154 -15.00 6.39 15.98
N ILE A 155 -15.00 5.69 17.11
CA ILE A 155 -16.20 5.24 17.82
C ILE A 155 -16.16 5.78 19.26
N ASN A 156 -17.25 6.37 19.71
CA ASN A 156 -17.36 6.87 21.08
C ASN A 156 -17.72 5.73 22.06
N GLY A 157 -17.19 5.78 23.29
CA GLY A 157 -17.61 4.93 24.40
C GLY A 157 -16.78 3.67 24.64
N ILE A 158 -15.67 3.46 23.93
CA ILE A 158 -14.70 2.38 24.19
C ILE A 158 -13.51 2.96 24.94
N THR A 159 -13.15 2.34 26.08
CA THR A 159 -12.03 2.79 26.93
C THR A 159 -10.87 1.79 26.99
N ASP A 160 -11.07 0.56 26.51
CA ASP A 160 -10.06 -0.49 26.56
C ASP A 160 -9.28 -0.57 25.25
N THR A 161 -8.00 -0.92 25.35
CA THR A 161 -7.12 -1.17 24.21
C THR A 161 -7.05 -2.67 23.96
N PHE A 162 -7.36 -3.08 22.73
CA PHE A 162 -7.31 -4.47 22.29
C PHE A 162 -6.67 -4.57 20.89
N SER A 163 -5.73 -5.50 20.72
CA SER A 163 -5.22 -5.91 19.42
C SER A 163 -5.63 -7.36 19.17
N LEU A 164 -6.29 -7.62 18.05
CA LEU A 164 -6.74 -8.95 17.67
C LEU A 164 -5.57 -9.87 17.33
N ALA A 165 -4.59 -9.36 16.59
CA ALA A 165 -3.42 -10.10 16.15
C ALA A 165 -2.21 -9.19 15.98
N ASP A 166 -1.03 -9.80 16.09
CA ASP A 166 0.25 -9.15 15.86
C ASP A 166 1.12 -10.08 15.03
N THR A 167 1.66 -9.59 13.92
CA THR A 167 2.54 -10.38 13.05
C THR A 167 3.96 -10.51 13.59
N GLY A 168 4.37 -9.63 14.50
CA GLY A 168 5.74 -9.56 15.00
C GLY A 168 6.78 -9.17 13.93
N SER A 169 6.34 -8.82 12.72
CA SER A 169 7.19 -8.48 11.57
C SER A 169 6.55 -7.34 10.77
N ASP A 170 7.35 -6.37 10.36
CA ASP A 170 6.97 -5.28 9.46
C ASP A 170 6.99 -5.68 7.97
N HIS A 171 7.38 -6.94 7.70
CA HIS A 171 7.36 -7.54 6.36
C HIS A 171 6.08 -8.29 6.06
N ILE A 172 5.29 -8.61 7.08
CA ILE A 172 4.05 -9.38 6.95
C ILE A 172 2.85 -8.48 7.24
N VAL A 173 1.98 -8.36 6.27
CA VAL A 173 0.74 -7.59 6.36
C VAL A 173 -0.44 -8.53 6.56
N ILE A 174 -1.31 -8.20 7.50
CA ILE A 174 -2.65 -8.80 7.60
C ILE A 174 -3.58 -7.99 6.69
N GLU A 175 -3.89 -8.55 5.52
CA GLU A 175 -4.74 -7.88 4.52
C GLU A 175 -6.21 -7.97 4.87
N ALA A 176 -6.65 -9.10 5.40
CA ALA A 176 -8.05 -9.31 5.76
C ALA A 176 -8.20 -10.21 6.97
N VAL A 177 -9.20 -9.89 7.79
CA VAL A 177 -9.71 -10.75 8.85
C VAL A 177 -11.22 -10.83 8.70
N LYS A 178 -11.76 -12.06 8.66
CA LYS A 178 -13.20 -12.29 8.48
C LYS A 178 -13.64 -13.59 9.13
N LEU A 179 -14.93 -13.80 9.24
CA LEU A 179 -15.50 -15.13 9.55
C LEU A 179 -15.41 -16.03 8.32
N ALA A 180 -15.24 -17.33 8.56
CA ALA A 180 -15.25 -18.34 7.49
C ALA A 180 -16.63 -18.38 6.79
N GLU A 181 -16.61 -18.55 5.46
CA GLU A 181 -17.84 -18.55 4.63
C GLU A 181 -18.79 -19.73 4.93
N ASP A 182 -18.27 -20.83 5.49
CA ASP A 182 -19.05 -22.02 5.80
C ASP A 182 -19.94 -21.90 7.05
N GLY A 183 -19.89 -20.76 7.73
CA GLY A 183 -20.69 -20.49 8.93
C GLY A 183 -20.22 -21.23 10.19
N SER A 184 -19.03 -21.82 10.20
CA SER A 184 -18.43 -22.50 11.37
C SER A 184 -18.18 -21.59 12.56
N GLY A 185 -17.99 -20.28 12.31
CA GLY A 185 -17.55 -19.31 13.31
C GLY A 185 -16.03 -19.20 13.41
N ASP A 186 -15.27 -19.97 12.64
CA ASP A 186 -13.82 -19.86 12.55
C ASP A 186 -13.42 -18.50 11.95
N LEU A 187 -12.22 -18.01 12.30
CA LEU A 187 -11.66 -16.80 11.74
C LEU A 187 -10.71 -17.12 10.57
N ILE A 188 -10.83 -16.34 9.52
CA ILE A 188 -9.90 -16.37 8.37
C ILE A 188 -9.00 -15.15 8.44
N PHE A 189 -7.69 -15.38 8.41
CA PHE A 189 -6.68 -14.37 8.22
C PHE A 189 -6.04 -14.53 6.85
N ARG A 190 -5.97 -13.45 6.08
CA ARG A 190 -5.18 -13.40 4.86
C ARG A 190 -3.99 -12.52 5.07
N LEU A 191 -2.81 -13.10 4.92
CA LEU A 191 -1.54 -12.44 5.15
C LEU A 191 -0.69 -12.50 3.89
N TYR A 192 0.22 -11.55 3.73
CA TYR A 192 1.22 -11.61 2.67
C TYR A 192 2.54 -10.96 3.08
N GLU A 193 3.64 -11.42 2.50
CA GLU A 193 4.94 -10.79 2.60
C GLU A 193 5.03 -9.63 1.61
N CYS A 194 5.41 -8.42 2.08
CA CYS A 194 5.28 -7.18 1.32
C CYS A 194 6.60 -6.53 0.88
N LYS A 195 7.75 -7.03 1.32
CA LYS A 195 9.08 -6.40 1.13
C LYS A 195 10.08 -7.24 0.32
N LYS A 196 9.60 -8.27 -0.40
CA LYS A 196 10.40 -9.16 -1.27
C LYS A 196 11.49 -9.91 -0.48
N ARG A 197 11.13 -10.45 0.69
CA ARG A 197 12.03 -11.21 1.57
C ARG A 197 11.52 -12.63 1.84
N ILE A 198 12.43 -13.49 2.24
CA ILE A 198 12.08 -14.74 2.92
C ILE A 198 12.03 -14.40 4.41
N ASP A 199 10.91 -14.64 5.05
CA ASP A 199 10.70 -14.35 6.46
C ASP A 199 10.02 -15.51 7.17
N SER A 200 10.29 -15.66 8.47
CA SER A 200 9.59 -16.59 9.35
C SER A 200 9.04 -15.78 10.52
N THR A 201 7.76 -15.88 10.76
CA THR A 201 7.10 -15.11 11.79
C THR A 201 6.18 -15.94 12.65
N ALA A 202 5.98 -15.50 13.90
CA ALA A 202 5.02 -16.04 14.84
C ALA A 202 3.85 -15.06 14.96
N VAL A 203 2.79 -15.26 14.18
CA VAL A 203 1.59 -14.43 14.22
C VAL A 203 0.82 -14.73 15.50
N LYS A 204 0.87 -13.80 16.45
CA LYS A 204 0.16 -13.92 17.72
C LYS A 204 -1.31 -13.56 17.55
N ILE A 205 -2.18 -14.46 17.95
CA ILE A 205 -3.63 -14.24 17.97
C ILE A 205 -4.06 -14.06 19.43
N ASN A 206 -4.64 -12.93 19.78
CA ASN A 206 -5.07 -12.60 21.14
C ASN A 206 -6.50 -13.10 21.43
N LEU A 207 -6.81 -14.30 20.95
CA LEU A 207 -8.04 -15.04 21.23
C LEU A 207 -7.69 -16.48 21.67
N PRO A 208 -8.61 -17.22 22.28
CA PRO A 208 -8.37 -18.60 22.71
C PRO A 208 -8.34 -19.55 21.49
N VAL A 209 -7.20 -19.62 20.81
CA VAL A 209 -6.98 -20.51 19.66
C VAL A 209 -7.01 -21.97 20.10
N LYS A 210 -7.75 -22.79 19.36
CA LYS A 210 -7.78 -24.26 19.52
C LYS A 210 -6.89 -24.95 18.47
N ALA A 211 -7.02 -24.56 17.20
CA ALA A 211 -6.22 -25.09 16.09
C ALA A 211 -6.08 -24.01 14.99
N ALA A 212 -5.06 -24.15 14.14
CA ALA A 212 -4.84 -23.33 12.98
C ALA A 212 -4.54 -24.16 11.74
N TRP A 213 -5.00 -23.71 10.58
CA TRP A 213 -4.88 -24.43 9.31
C TRP A 213 -4.44 -23.47 8.20
N LEU A 214 -3.44 -23.85 7.40
CA LEU A 214 -3.28 -23.25 6.09
C LEU A 214 -4.42 -23.68 5.19
N CYS A 215 -4.92 -22.74 4.39
CA CYS A 215 -6.05 -22.95 3.51
C CYS A 215 -5.73 -22.43 2.10
N ASP A 216 -6.46 -22.96 1.13
CA ASP A 216 -6.52 -22.34 -0.19
C ASP A 216 -7.31 -21.00 -0.16
N MET A 217 -7.44 -20.34 -1.30
CA MET A 217 -8.16 -19.06 -1.41
C MET A 217 -9.69 -19.21 -1.20
N LEU A 218 -10.21 -20.43 -1.25
CA LEU A 218 -11.63 -20.79 -0.98
C LEU A 218 -11.85 -21.27 0.45
N GLU A 219 -10.84 -21.13 1.33
CA GLU A 219 -10.88 -21.45 2.76
C GLU A 219 -10.94 -22.97 3.08
N ASN A 220 -10.65 -23.81 2.09
CA ASN A 220 -10.53 -25.25 2.33
C ASN A 220 -9.25 -25.54 3.11
N LYS A 221 -9.36 -26.29 4.22
CA LYS A 221 -8.23 -26.70 5.06
C LYS A 221 -7.29 -27.62 4.28
N GLU A 222 -6.01 -27.28 4.22
CA GLU A 222 -4.96 -28.04 3.53
C GLU A 222 -3.96 -28.67 4.51
N GLU A 223 -3.39 -27.87 5.41
CA GLU A 223 -2.33 -28.27 6.33
C GLU A 223 -2.56 -27.68 7.72
N GLU A 224 -2.45 -28.51 8.76
CA GLU A 224 -2.51 -28.03 10.14
C GLU A 224 -1.19 -27.35 10.52
N VAL A 225 -1.28 -26.15 11.09
CA VAL A 225 -0.13 -25.33 11.49
C VAL A 225 0.02 -25.36 13.00
N SER A 226 1.28 -25.44 13.45
CA SER A 226 1.60 -25.45 14.87
C SER A 226 1.16 -24.16 15.56
N VAL A 227 0.46 -24.30 16.68
CA VAL A 227 0.07 -23.21 17.57
C VAL A 227 0.82 -23.35 18.89
N THR A 228 1.61 -22.34 19.24
CA THR A 228 2.34 -22.31 20.51
C THR A 228 2.05 -21.00 21.22
N ASP A 229 1.52 -21.07 22.43
CA ASP A 229 1.16 -19.90 23.26
C ASP A 229 0.27 -18.88 22.53
N GLY A 230 -0.65 -19.34 21.68
CA GLY A 230 -1.54 -18.49 20.86
C GLY A 230 -0.88 -17.89 19.64
N ALA A 231 0.35 -18.25 19.34
CA ALA A 231 1.04 -17.84 18.11
C ALA A 231 1.03 -18.96 17.06
N VAL A 232 0.76 -18.60 15.83
CA VAL A 232 0.84 -19.46 14.64
C VAL A 232 2.15 -19.17 13.94
N ILE A 233 3.02 -20.18 13.83
CA ILE A 233 4.34 -20.04 13.21
C ILE A 233 4.24 -20.33 11.72
N MET A 234 4.72 -19.41 10.90
CA MET A 234 4.65 -19.50 9.45
C MET A 234 5.89 -18.94 8.77
N ASP A 235 6.32 -19.63 7.72
CA ASP A 235 7.37 -19.17 6.82
C ASP A 235 6.75 -18.54 5.59
N PHE A 236 7.33 -17.44 5.10
CA PHE A 236 6.89 -16.75 3.89
C PHE A 236 8.04 -16.66 2.88
N ARG A 237 7.73 -16.94 1.63
CA ARG A 237 8.57 -16.55 0.51
C ARG A 237 8.25 -15.11 0.09
N ALA A 238 9.13 -14.50 -0.70
CA ALA A 238 8.91 -13.17 -1.24
C ALA A 238 7.53 -13.07 -1.94
N PHE A 239 6.71 -12.10 -1.51
CA PHE A 239 5.35 -11.85 -2.00
C PHE A 239 4.37 -13.02 -1.86
N GLU A 240 4.65 -13.96 -0.96
CA GLU A 240 3.75 -15.09 -0.73
C GLU A 240 2.51 -14.64 0.04
N ILE A 241 1.35 -15.08 -0.45
CA ILE A 241 0.05 -14.90 0.21
C ILE A 241 -0.29 -16.20 0.93
N LYS A 242 -0.72 -16.10 2.20
CA LYS A 242 -1.24 -17.23 2.97
C LYS A 242 -2.63 -16.92 3.50
N THR A 243 -3.51 -17.89 3.38
CA THR A 243 -4.80 -17.89 4.06
C THR A 243 -4.71 -18.83 5.25
N VAL A 244 -5.01 -18.32 6.43
CA VAL A 244 -4.97 -19.10 7.69
C VAL A 244 -6.33 -19.10 8.32
N ARG A 245 -6.83 -20.28 8.62
CA ARG A 245 -8.09 -20.48 9.34
C ARG A 245 -7.80 -20.79 10.79
N ILE A 246 -8.40 -20.05 11.68
CA ILE A 246 -8.24 -20.15 13.13
C ILE A 246 -9.53 -20.70 13.73
N GLU A 247 -9.46 -21.88 14.33
CA GLU A 247 -10.52 -22.48 15.12
C GLU A 247 -10.38 -22.00 16.56
N LEU A 248 -11.44 -21.41 17.12
CA LEU A 248 -11.47 -20.91 18.50
C LEU A 248 -11.97 -21.99 19.47
N LYS A 249 -11.61 -21.86 20.77
CA LYS A 249 -12.07 -22.76 21.83
C LYS A 249 -13.51 -22.51 22.21
#